data_fda08412b5150b2fb74ddd9e2eccf1cc
#
_entry.id   fda08412b5150b2fb74ddd9e2eccf1cc
#
_cell.length_a   1.000
_cell.length_b   1.000
_cell.length_c   1.000
_cell.angle_alpha   90.00
_cell.angle_beta   90.00
_cell.angle_gamma   90.00
#
_symmetry.space_group_name_H-M   'P 1'
#
loop_
_entity.id
_entity.type
_entity.pdbx_description
1 polymer ?
#
loop_
_entity_poly.entity_id
_entity_poly.type
_entity_poly.pdbx_seq_one_letter_code
_entity_poly.pdbx_strand_id
1 'polypeptide(L)'
;NDVLRARSKQETLTTSGAVSANQAGTEFNIATDALTITLPLIDSNNLGMEFTFRNTGADGNNIITLSPNALDGVNGSIANAAADSVASGTVNKDWVNTKATANKGDFVTLKAVAATEWYVTGGVGIWASES
;
A
#
# COMPACT_ATOMS: atom_id res chain seq x y z
N ASN A 1 -21.63 16.49 16.20
CA ASN A 1 -21.44 15.97 15.94
C ASN A 1 -20.92 15.24 15.84
N ASP A 2 -20.78 15.02 16.07
CA ASP A 2 -20.10 14.23 16.00
C ASP A 2 -20.04 13.50 15.29
N VAL A 3 -20.43 14.02 15.12
CA VAL A 3 -20.28 13.25 14.31
C VAL A 3 -19.11 13.01 13.70
N LEU A 4 -18.21 13.16 14.27
CA LEU A 4 -17.10 12.74 13.87
C LEU A 4 -17.10 11.42 13.65
N ARG A 5 -16.90 10.97 12.59
CA ARG A 5 -16.95 9.61 12.38
C ARG A 5 -15.64 9.13 12.06
N ALA A 6 -15.34 7.98 12.46
CA ALA A 6 -14.14 7.30 12.09
C ALA A 6 -14.31 6.68 10.72
N ARG A 7 -14.59 7.50 9.74
CA ARG A 7 -14.68 7.03 8.38
C ARG A 7 -13.41 7.34 7.65
N SER A 8 -12.85 6.34 6.96
CA SER A 8 -11.78 6.59 6.00
C SER A 8 -12.37 7.18 4.74
N LYS A 9 -11.70 8.12 4.14
CA LYS A 9 -12.08 8.57 2.81
C LYS A 9 -11.83 7.43 1.83
N GLN A 10 -12.76 7.18 0.94
CA GLN A 10 -12.66 6.11 -0.06
C GLN A 10 -12.46 6.72 -1.44
N GLU A 11 -11.49 6.22 -2.18
CA GLU A 11 -11.27 6.61 -3.58
C GLU A 11 -11.01 5.38 -4.42
N THR A 12 -11.48 5.38 -5.66
CA THR A 12 -11.21 4.31 -6.61
C THR A 12 -10.12 4.77 -7.57
N LEU A 13 -9.09 3.94 -7.75
CA LEU A 13 -8.04 4.21 -8.72
C LEU A 13 -8.22 3.31 -9.93
N THR A 14 -8.21 3.89 -11.11
CA THR A 14 -8.35 3.16 -12.38
C THR A 14 -7.17 3.35 -13.31
N THR A 15 -6.21 4.20 -12.95
CA THR A 15 -5.01 4.44 -13.73
C THR A 15 -3.80 4.49 -12.80
N SER A 16 -2.64 4.14 -13.33
CA SER A 16 -1.39 4.30 -12.60
C SER A 16 -1.11 5.79 -12.38
N GLY A 17 -0.48 6.09 -11.28
CA GLY A 17 -0.13 7.48 -10.95
C GLY A 17 0.35 7.62 -9.53
N ALA A 18 0.60 8.85 -9.11
CA ALA A 18 1.10 9.14 -7.78
C ALA A 18 -0.04 9.57 -6.86
N VAL A 19 0.00 9.11 -5.61
CA VAL A 19 -0.82 9.69 -4.55
C VAL A 19 0.01 10.77 -3.86
N SER A 20 -0.65 11.75 -3.28
CA SER A 20 0.04 12.86 -2.62
C SER A 20 -0.15 12.80 -1.12
N ALA A 21 0.73 13.48 -0.39
CA ALA A 21 0.63 13.55 1.08
C ALA A 21 -0.71 14.14 1.53
N ASN A 22 -1.33 14.99 0.71
CA ASN A 22 -2.64 15.58 1.03
C ASN A 22 -3.77 14.54 1.04
N GLN A 23 -3.53 13.36 0.47
CA GLN A 23 -4.51 12.29 0.43
C GLN A 23 -4.32 11.30 1.60
N ALA A 24 -3.46 11.62 2.55
CA ALA A 24 -3.24 10.76 3.72
C ALA A 24 -4.57 10.48 4.44
N GLY A 25 -4.71 9.28 4.94
CA GLY A 25 -5.93 8.82 5.57
C GLY A 25 -6.94 8.22 4.60
N THR A 26 -6.64 8.21 3.31
CA THR A 26 -7.53 7.65 2.30
C THR A 26 -7.30 6.15 2.15
N GLU A 27 -8.38 5.42 1.94
CA GLU A 27 -8.33 4.04 1.47
C GLU A 27 -8.59 4.06 -0.04
N PHE A 28 -7.63 3.54 -0.80
CA PHE A 28 -7.75 3.46 -2.26
C PHE A 28 -8.20 2.06 -2.64
N ASN A 29 -9.25 1.98 -3.46
CA ASN A 29 -9.80 0.71 -3.92
C ASN A 29 -9.43 0.52 -5.38
N ILE A 30 -8.87 -0.65 -5.70
CA ILE A 30 -8.29 -0.91 -7.01
C ILE A 30 -8.87 -2.22 -7.55
N ALA A 31 -9.59 -2.11 -8.66
CA ALA A 31 -10.13 -3.26 -9.38
C ALA A 31 -9.51 -3.41 -10.77
N THR A 32 -8.64 -2.48 -11.15
CA THR A 32 -7.99 -2.48 -12.46
C THR A 32 -6.64 -3.18 -12.37
N ASP A 33 -6.37 -4.07 -13.31
CA ASP A 33 -5.12 -4.83 -13.33
C ASP A 33 -3.93 -3.95 -13.70
N ALA A 34 -2.78 -4.30 -13.17
CA ALA A 34 -1.47 -3.75 -13.55
C ALA A 34 -1.27 -2.26 -13.25
N LEU A 35 -1.86 -1.77 -12.17
CA LEU A 35 -1.60 -0.40 -11.76
C LEU A 35 -0.33 -0.32 -10.92
N THR A 36 0.47 0.71 -11.17
CA THR A 36 1.58 1.10 -10.30
C THR A 36 1.22 2.41 -9.64
N ILE A 37 1.17 2.39 -8.32
CA ILE A 37 0.84 3.57 -7.52
C ILE A 37 2.11 4.06 -6.86
N THR A 38 2.51 5.29 -7.18
CA THR A 38 3.72 5.88 -6.63
C THR A 38 3.39 6.60 -5.33
N LEU A 39 4.14 6.26 -4.28
CA LEU A 39 3.97 6.87 -2.97
C LEU A 39 4.73 8.20 -2.88
N PRO A 40 4.28 9.13 -2.03
CA PRO A 40 5.00 10.39 -1.85
C PRO A 40 6.39 10.17 -1.24
N LEU A 41 7.33 11.06 -1.55
CA LEU A 41 8.61 11.09 -0.85
C LEU A 41 8.36 11.40 0.63
N ILE A 42 9.01 10.66 1.51
CA ILE A 42 8.92 10.92 2.95
C ILE A 42 9.87 12.07 3.29
N ASP A 43 9.35 13.10 3.97
CA ASP A 43 10.17 14.19 4.46
C ASP A 43 9.70 14.59 5.87
N SER A 44 10.35 15.59 6.45
CA SER A 44 10.06 15.97 7.84
C SER A 44 8.67 16.59 8.02
N ASN A 45 8.02 16.99 6.92
CA ASN A 45 6.72 17.64 6.99
C ASN A 45 5.55 16.66 6.84
N ASN A 46 5.81 15.44 6.43
CA ASN A 46 4.74 14.48 6.17
C ASN A 46 4.87 13.16 6.94
N LEU A 47 5.71 13.11 7.95
CA LEU A 47 5.79 11.93 8.82
C LEU A 47 4.42 11.65 9.43
N GLY A 48 4.04 10.40 9.49
CA GLY A 48 2.74 9.97 10.00
C GLY A 48 1.67 9.82 8.94
N MET A 49 1.93 10.21 7.69
CA MET A 49 0.95 9.97 6.63
C MET A 49 0.75 8.47 6.47
N GLU A 50 -0.51 8.08 6.28
CA GLU A 50 -0.89 6.69 6.19
C GLU A 50 -1.86 6.50 5.04
N PHE A 51 -1.67 5.42 4.29
CA PHE A 51 -2.52 5.09 3.16
C PHE A 51 -2.90 3.63 3.23
N THR A 52 -4.10 3.30 2.79
CA THR A 52 -4.54 1.91 2.65
C THR A 52 -4.85 1.65 1.18
N PHE A 53 -4.37 0.52 0.67
CA PHE A 53 -4.62 0.11 -0.71
C PHE A 53 -5.30 -1.26 -0.68
N ARG A 54 -6.48 -1.36 -1.28
CA ARG A 54 -7.28 -2.58 -1.26
C ARG A 54 -7.54 -3.08 -2.67
N ASN A 55 -7.32 -4.37 -2.87
CA ASN A 55 -7.66 -5.02 -4.13
C ASN A 55 -9.14 -5.38 -4.10
N THR A 56 -9.93 -4.73 -4.95
CA THR A 56 -11.37 -5.00 -5.07
C THR A 56 -11.71 -5.75 -6.35
N GLY A 57 -10.70 -6.18 -7.10
CA GLY A 57 -10.88 -7.02 -8.27
C GLY A 57 -11.16 -8.48 -7.90
N ALA A 58 -11.57 -9.27 -8.87
CA ALA A 58 -11.80 -10.69 -8.66
C ALA A 58 -10.50 -11.41 -8.30
N ASP A 59 -10.63 -12.56 -7.65
CA ASP A 59 -9.47 -13.36 -7.27
C ASP A 59 -8.60 -13.69 -8.49
N GLY A 60 -7.30 -13.52 -8.33
CA GLY A 60 -6.33 -13.84 -9.39
C GLY A 60 -6.34 -12.90 -10.59
N ASN A 61 -7.03 -11.76 -10.48
CA ASN A 61 -7.24 -10.90 -11.64
C ASN A 61 -6.30 -9.70 -11.71
N ASN A 62 -5.90 -9.14 -10.58
CA ASN A 62 -5.13 -7.90 -10.57
C ASN A 62 -3.78 -8.05 -9.91
N ILE A 63 -2.77 -7.41 -10.50
CA ILE A 63 -1.54 -7.12 -9.78
C ILE A 63 -1.57 -5.65 -9.39
N ILE A 64 -1.21 -5.35 -8.16
CA ILE A 64 -1.11 -3.97 -7.65
C ILE A 64 0.32 -3.75 -7.19
N THR A 65 0.97 -2.73 -7.74
CA THR A 65 2.33 -2.39 -7.39
C THR A 65 2.35 -1.05 -6.66
N LEU A 66 2.90 -1.05 -5.45
CA LEU A 66 3.08 0.17 -4.67
C LEU A 66 4.56 0.52 -4.73
N SER A 67 4.87 1.67 -5.31
CA SER A 67 6.24 2.05 -5.62
C SER A 67 6.66 3.24 -4.75
N PRO A 68 7.57 3.04 -3.80
CA PRO A 68 8.06 4.15 -3.00
C PRO A 68 9.00 5.03 -3.82
N ASN A 69 9.26 6.22 -3.33
CA ASN A 69 10.31 7.07 -3.91
C ASN A 69 11.64 6.31 -3.85
N ALA A 70 12.53 6.59 -4.78
CA ALA A 70 13.83 5.91 -4.86
C ALA A 70 14.66 6.01 -3.58
N LEU A 71 14.39 6.97 -2.72
CA LEU A 71 15.10 7.15 -1.45
C LEU A 71 14.43 6.43 -0.29
N ASP A 72 13.25 5.89 -0.49
CA ASP A 72 12.44 5.30 0.59
C ASP A 72 12.31 3.78 0.41
N GLY A 73 12.15 3.07 1.50
CA GLY A 73 11.91 1.63 1.49
C GLY A 73 10.68 1.24 2.29
N VAL A 74 10.23 0.01 2.12
CA VAL A 74 9.09 -0.55 2.84
C VAL A 74 9.60 -1.60 3.80
N ASN A 75 9.13 -1.54 5.05
CA ASN A 75 9.50 -2.45 6.12
C ASN A 75 8.25 -3.10 6.70
N GLY A 76 8.40 -4.23 7.34
CA GLY A 76 7.31 -4.91 8.02
C GLY A 76 6.88 -6.17 7.33
N SER A 77 5.80 -6.76 7.81
CA SER A 77 5.34 -8.04 7.27
C SER A 77 3.84 -8.20 7.45
N ILE A 78 3.29 -9.13 6.67
CA ILE A 78 1.89 -9.56 6.78
C ILE A 78 1.95 -11.05 7.06
N ALA A 79 1.29 -11.50 8.13
CA ALA A 79 1.25 -12.91 8.49
C ALA A 79 0.33 -13.67 7.55
N ASN A 80 0.79 -14.81 7.06
CA ASN A 80 0.01 -15.70 6.21
C ASN A 80 0.18 -17.13 6.69
N ALA A 81 -0.78 -17.99 6.39
CA ALA A 81 -0.79 -19.37 6.86
C ALA A 81 0.40 -20.18 6.37
N ALA A 82 0.82 -19.99 5.12
CA ALA A 82 1.92 -20.76 4.54
C ALA A 82 3.27 -20.11 4.80
N ALA A 83 3.38 -18.82 4.55
CA ALA A 83 4.62 -18.07 4.78
C ALA A 83 4.29 -16.59 4.82
N ASP A 84 4.91 -15.88 5.75
CA ASP A 84 4.66 -14.46 5.90
C ASP A 84 5.15 -13.69 4.68
N SER A 85 4.43 -12.62 4.36
CA SER A 85 4.87 -11.66 3.34
C SER A 85 5.78 -10.64 4.03
N VAL A 86 7.07 -10.65 3.71
CA VAL A 86 8.05 -9.81 4.40
C VAL A 86 8.63 -8.78 3.45
N ALA A 87 8.55 -7.52 3.84
CA ALA A 87 9.14 -6.44 3.07
C ALA A 87 10.65 -6.38 3.31
N SER A 88 11.42 -6.08 2.27
CA SER A 88 12.88 -6.15 2.34
C SER A 88 13.54 -5.02 3.12
N GLY A 89 12.85 -3.88 3.23
CA GLY A 89 13.44 -2.67 3.81
C GLY A 89 14.42 -1.96 2.89
N THR A 90 14.70 -2.52 1.73
CA THR A 90 15.63 -1.92 0.78
C THR A 90 14.96 -0.76 0.06
N VAL A 91 15.69 0.35 -0.08
CA VAL A 91 15.14 1.54 -0.77
C VAL A 91 14.87 1.23 -2.23
N ASN A 92 13.91 1.94 -2.79
CA ASN A 92 13.53 1.84 -4.20
C ASN A 92 13.03 0.45 -4.60
N LYS A 93 12.44 -0.30 -3.68
CA LYS A 93 11.86 -1.61 -3.96
C LYS A 93 10.35 -1.57 -3.77
N ASP A 94 9.62 -2.01 -4.78
CA ASP A 94 8.18 -1.99 -4.79
C ASP A 94 7.60 -3.05 -3.86
N TRP A 95 6.40 -2.80 -3.37
CA TRP A 95 5.61 -3.75 -2.57
C TRP A 95 4.41 -4.14 -3.42
N VAL A 96 4.25 -5.43 -3.68
CA VAL A 96 3.37 -5.92 -4.74
C VAL A 96 2.38 -6.96 -4.24
N ASN A 97 1.09 -6.75 -4.57
CA ASN A 97 0.06 -7.79 -4.41
C ASN A 97 0.10 -8.63 -5.68
N THR A 98 0.64 -9.84 -5.57
CA THR A 98 0.95 -10.69 -6.72
C THR A 98 -0.32 -11.26 -7.35
N LYS A 99 -0.47 -11.09 -8.66
CA LYS A 99 -1.70 -11.46 -9.38
C LYS A 99 -2.15 -12.90 -9.10
N ALA A 100 -1.25 -13.86 -9.20
CA ALA A 100 -1.62 -15.28 -9.12
C ALA A 100 -2.22 -15.67 -7.78
N THR A 101 -1.89 -14.96 -6.73
CA THR A 101 -2.34 -15.24 -5.36
C THR A 101 -3.23 -14.15 -4.81
N ALA A 102 -3.56 -13.14 -5.60
CA ALA A 102 -4.38 -12.03 -5.15
C ALA A 102 -5.82 -12.46 -4.94
N ASN A 103 -6.40 -12.05 -3.84
CA ASN A 103 -7.80 -12.31 -3.54
C ASN A 103 -8.54 -10.99 -3.40
N LYS A 104 -9.80 -11.00 -3.77
CA LYS A 104 -10.65 -9.84 -3.55
C LYS A 104 -10.68 -9.53 -2.06
N GLY A 105 -10.36 -8.29 -1.70
CA GLY A 105 -10.30 -7.87 -0.31
C GLY A 105 -8.89 -7.78 0.27
N ASP A 106 -7.88 -8.30 -0.44
CA ASP A 106 -6.50 -8.12 0.00
C ASP A 106 -6.20 -6.64 0.15
N PHE A 107 -5.49 -6.26 1.20
CA PHE A 107 -5.14 -4.86 1.40
C PHE A 107 -3.84 -4.72 2.17
N VAL A 108 -3.27 -3.53 2.14
CA VAL A 108 -2.13 -3.17 2.97
C VAL A 108 -2.30 -1.72 3.41
N THR A 109 -1.93 -1.46 4.66
CA THR A 109 -1.83 -0.10 5.18
C THR A 109 -0.36 0.22 5.40
N LEU A 110 0.09 1.33 4.83
CA LEU A 110 1.47 1.79 4.92
C LEU A 110 1.51 3.12 5.63
N LYS A 111 2.43 3.28 6.56
CA LYS A 111 2.61 4.50 7.32
C LYS A 111 4.06 4.97 7.23
N ALA A 112 4.27 6.26 6.99
CA ALA A 112 5.59 6.85 6.99
C ALA A 112 5.99 7.14 8.44
N VAL A 113 6.73 6.22 9.05
CA VAL A 113 7.06 6.28 10.47
C VAL A 113 8.35 7.04 10.73
N ALA A 114 9.30 6.92 9.82
CA ALA A 114 10.61 7.54 9.97
C ALA A 114 11.12 8.01 8.61
N ALA A 115 12.15 8.83 8.61
CA ALA A 115 12.78 9.27 7.37
C ALA A 115 13.16 8.03 6.54
N THR A 116 12.83 8.05 5.27
CA THR A 116 13.11 6.99 4.30
C THR A 116 12.44 5.65 4.58
N GLU A 117 11.53 5.57 5.55
CA GLU A 117 10.95 4.28 5.93
C GLU A 117 9.43 4.29 5.99
N TRP A 118 8.81 3.51 5.11
CA TRP A 118 7.41 3.15 5.22
C TRP A 118 7.30 1.86 6.03
N TYR A 119 6.27 1.74 6.83
CA TYR A 119 6.02 0.50 7.59
C TYR A 119 4.65 -0.06 7.25
N VAL A 120 4.60 -1.38 7.07
CA VAL A 120 3.35 -2.10 6.96
C VAL A 120 2.74 -2.15 8.36
N THR A 121 1.63 -1.45 8.56
CA THR A 121 0.96 -1.41 9.86
C THR A 121 -0.22 -2.36 9.93
N GLY A 122 -0.61 -2.94 8.82
CA GLY A 122 -1.66 -3.95 8.74
C GLY A 122 -1.83 -4.41 7.33
N GLY A 123 -2.44 -5.56 7.15
CA GLY A 123 -2.69 -6.07 5.83
C GLY A 123 -3.24 -7.48 5.84
N VAL A 124 -3.74 -7.89 4.68
CA VAL A 124 -4.26 -9.22 4.42
C VAL A 124 -3.82 -9.62 3.02
N GLY A 125 -3.46 -10.88 2.86
CA GLY A 125 -3.12 -11.41 1.56
C GLY A 125 -1.62 -11.59 1.36
N ILE A 126 -1.26 -12.06 0.18
CA ILE A 126 0.13 -12.35 -0.16
C ILE A 126 0.70 -11.16 -0.92
N TRP A 127 1.69 -10.54 -0.32
CA TRP A 127 2.42 -9.41 -0.88
C TRP A 127 3.89 -9.76 -0.95
N ALA A 128 4.64 -9.13 -1.81
CA ALA A 128 6.05 -9.41 -1.98
C ALA A 128 6.83 -8.13 -2.28
N SER A 129 8.06 -8.09 -1.80
CA SER A 129 9.00 -7.07 -2.23
C SER A 129 9.55 -7.43 -3.58
N GLU A 130 9.75 -6.43 -4.39
CA GLU A 130 10.53 -6.55 -5.60
C GLU A 130 11.95 -7.00 -5.23
N SER A 131 12.52 -7.87 -5.98
CA SER A 131 13.88 -8.35 -5.74
C SER A 131 14.98 -7.40 -6.24
#